data_214d219a1fcce9a653ed0b20a2b3700f
#
_entry.id   214d219a1fcce9a653ed0b20a2b3700f
#
_cell.length_a   1.000
_cell.length_b   1.000
_cell.length_c   1.000
_cell.angle_alpha   90.00
_cell.angle_beta   90.00
_cell.angle_gamma   90.00
#
_symmetry.space_group_name_H-M   'P 1'
#
loop_
_entity.id
_entity.type
_entity.pdbx_description
1 polymer ?
#
loop_
_entity_poly.entity_id
_entity_poly.type
_entity_poly.pdbx_seq_one_letter_code
_entity_poly.pdbx_strand_id
1 'polypeptide(L)'
;MRKLNPYYTYEIDAIESWLDEQARNGLFVTEKLALGALRFEKGAPNGHRRYRIDVKRDTGYRGEETRIAAYREMDWEYVCELESYSDVYYCDDPDAPELNTDEGTLHEVLDRRLKSTARGSVIAMLLLPAIWIWQALRNIGAYEGFYTYLSEGGLLLLPMYLLLIVSFMASMAMRAWNAAATRQRLLLARDYHTATRANRFRLWSRVHAVIAFGLLALSLLMGAWVGRDTTIPVDEFTGPSVTEFFPGHEDVQPIPYSEGILDVETSRDYFPPVTTTRLRQESYLPESAIDDTGRRRAWTYQLMIREFQISGWAQRYAAEAAEKWGYLPVTVEGWDCAWYGDTWYQKEDGSNRQHYQDLYLVKDNTVWSFYYWGETGYDLLAAAQAYDFTA
;
A
#
# COMPACT_ATOMS: atom_id res chain seq x y z
N MET A 1 -35.08 -1.70 -0.72
CA MET A 1 -34.20 -0.72 -0.05
C MET A 1 -32.98 -1.44 0.52
N ARG A 2 -31.81 -0.80 0.61
CA ARG A 2 -30.61 -1.43 1.17
C ARG A 2 -30.25 -0.76 2.49
N LYS A 3 -29.99 -1.54 3.53
CA LYS A 3 -29.50 -1.04 4.82
C LYS A 3 -28.29 -1.86 5.27
N LEU A 4 -27.30 -1.19 5.86
CA LEU A 4 -26.18 -1.87 6.49
C LEU A 4 -26.60 -2.40 7.86
N ASN A 5 -26.32 -3.67 8.13
CA ASN A 5 -26.49 -4.22 9.45
C ASN A 5 -25.59 -3.47 10.45
N PRO A 6 -26.13 -2.83 11.51
CA PRO A 6 -25.33 -2.04 12.46
C PRO A 6 -24.55 -2.89 13.46
N TYR A 7 -24.80 -4.20 13.53
CA TYR A 7 -24.21 -5.12 14.50
C TYR A 7 -23.22 -6.09 13.87
N TYR A 8 -22.32 -6.66 14.64
CA TYR A 8 -21.53 -7.80 14.19
C TYR A 8 -22.43 -9.03 14.07
N THR A 9 -22.09 -9.94 13.18
CA THR A 9 -22.92 -11.12 12.87
C THR A 9 -23.05 -12.13 14.02
N TYR A 10 -22.20 -12.03 15.03
CA TYR A 10 -22.29 -12.81 16.26
C TYR A 10 -23.13 -12.15 17.36
N GLU A 11 -23.63 -10.93 17.14
CA GLU A 11 -24.54 -10.21 18.05
C GLU A 11 -25.99 -10.51 17.64
N ILE A 12 -26.37 -11.78 17.76
CA ILE A 12 -27.61 -12.34 17.23
C ILE A 12 -28.82 -11.57 17.75
N ASP A 13 -28.94 -11.39 19.06
CA ASP A 13 -30.10 -10.73 19.68
C ASP A 13 -30.27 -9.28 19.23
N ALA A 14 -29.16 -8.59 19.08
CA ALA A 14 -29.19 -7.21 18.61
C ALA A 14 -29.67 -7.13 17.15
N ILE A 15 -29.33 -8.13 16.34
CA ILE A 15 -29.78 -8.22 14.94
C ILE A 15 -31.26 -8.57 14.89
N GLU A 16 -31.71 -9.55 15.68
CA GLU A 16 -33.14 -9.94 15.79
C GLU A 16 -34.00 -8.73 16.19
N SER A 17 -33.67 -8.09 17.31
CA SER A 17 -34.34 -6.87 17.77
C SER A 17 -34.39 -5.76 16.73
N TRP A 18 -33.28 -5.57 15.99
CA TRP A 18 -33.24 -4.59 14.94
C TRP A 18 -34.09 -4.97 13.73
N LEU A 19 -34.16 -6.24 13.35
CA LEU A 19 -35.00 -6.72 12.26
C LEU A 19 -36.49 -6.59 12.63
N ASP A 20 -36.86 -6.92 13.89
CA ASP A 20 -38.21 -6.73 14.41
C ASP A 20 -38.62 -5.25 14.35
N GLU A 21 -37.73 -4.34 14.72
CA GLU A 21 -37.96 -2.90 14.62
C GLU A 21 -38.16 -2.47 13.16
N GLN A 22 -37.38 -3.03 12.21
CA GLN A 22 -37.55 -2.73 10.79
C GLN A 22 -38.94 -3.21 10.30
N ALA A 23 -39.40 -4.38 10.74
CA ALA A 23 -40.73 -4.90 10.38
C ALA A 23 -41.86 -4.01 10.91
N ARG A 24 -41.76 -3.51 12.14
CA ARG A 24 -42.69 -2.51 12.70
C ARG A 24 -42.76 -1.23 11.86
N ASN A 25 -41.64 -0.90 11.17
CA ASN A 25 -41.58 0.26 10.26
C ASN A 25 -41.93 -0.11 8.81
N GLY A 26 -42.46 -1.30 8.54
CA GLY A 26 -42.86 -1.76 7.21
C GLY A 26 -41.69 -2.09 6.29
N LEU A 27 -40.56 -2.50 6.85
CA LEU A 27 -39.39 -2.92 6.10
C LEU A 27 -39.05 -4.37 6.39
N PHE A 28 -39.13 -5.23 5.38
CA PHE A 28 -38.97 -6.67 5.51
C PHE A 28 -37.68 -7.11 4.82
N VAL A 29 -36.80 -7.80 5.55
CA VAL A 29 -35.55 -8.32 4.97
C VAL A 29 -35.85 -9.47 4.04
N THR A 30 -35.15 -9.47 2.88
CA THR A 30 -35.34 -10.50 1.82
C THR A 30 -34.05 -11.24 1.50
N GLU A 31 -32.91 -10.57 1.57
CA GLU A 31 -31.62 -11.21 1.27
C GLU A 31 -30.45 -10.48 1.92
N LYS A 32 -29.35 -11.20 2.08
CA LYS A 32 -28.03 -10.65 2.43
C LYS A 32 -27.32 -10.19 1.17
N LEU A 33 -26.71 -9.02 1.24
CA LEU A 33 -25.85 -8.42 0.21
C LEU A 33 -24.39 -8.41 0.67
N ALA A 34 -23.51 -8.06 -0.25
CA ALA A 34 -22.09 -7.87 0.06
C ALA A 34 -21.87 -6.83 1.18
N LEU A 35 -20.72 -6.91 1.86
CA LEU A 35 -20.30 -6.01 2.94
C LEU A 35 -21.23 -5.97 4.16
N GLY A 36 -22.05 -7.01 4.35
CA GLY A 36 -22.98 -7.11 5.48
C GLY A 36 -24.18 -6.17 5.37
N ALA A 37 -24.52 -5.72 4.16
CA ALA A 37 -25.79 -5.07 3.89
C ALA A 37 -26.91 -6.10 3.77
N LEU A 38 -28.14 -5.67 4.09
CA LEU A 38 -29.34 -6.44 3.89
C LEU A 38 -30.28 -5.70 2.94
N ARG A 39 -30.97 -6.44 2.08
CA ARG A 39 -32.04 -5.92 1.21
C ARG A 39 -33.34 -5.99 1.94
N PHE A 40 -34.11 -4.90 1.86
CA PHE A 40 -35.44 -4.79 2.43
C PHE A 40 -36.47 -4.45 1.36
N GLU A 41 -37.61 -5.06 1.45
CA GLU A 41 -38.82 -4.69 0.75
C GLU A 41 -39.73 -3.83 1.62
N LYS A 42 -40.50 -2.94 1.00
CA LYS A 42 -41.44 -2.10 1.70
C LYS A 42 -42.80 -2.77 1.67
N GLY A 43 -43.49 -2.78 2.82
CA GLY A 43 -44.84 -3.27 2.98
C GLY A 43 -45.59 -2.52 4.06
N ALA A 44 -46.77 -2.97 4.39
CA ALA A 44 -47.51 -2.44 5.54
C ALA A 44 -46.75 -2.75 6.84
N PRO A 45 -46.63 -1.80 7.80
CA PRO A 45 -46.02 -2.06 9.10
C PRO A 45 -46.65 -3.30 9.77
N ASN A 46 -45.77 -4.21 10.23
CA ASN A 46 -46.20 -5.44 10.90
C ASN A 46 -45.52 -5.51 12.29
N GLY A 47 -46.29 -5.28 13.34
CA GLY A 47 -45.83 -5.34 14.71
C GLY A 47 -45.75 -6.76 15.28
N HIS A 48 -46.35 -7.75 14.62
CA HIS A 48 -46.35 -9.15 15.02
C HIS A 48 -45.21 -9.94 14.41
N ARG A 49 -44.59 -9.46 13.33
CA ARG A 49 -43.47 -10.14 12.69
C ARG A 49 -42.26 -10.17 13.61
N ARG A 50 -41.84 -11.40 13.91
CA ARG A 50 -40.63 -11.70 14.69
C ARG A 50 -39.57 -12.28 13.76
N TYR A 51 -38.33 -11.86 13.95
CA TYR A 51 -37.17 -12.48 13.29
C TYR A 51 -36.36 -13.25 14.31
N ARG A 52 -35.89 -14.43 13.92
CA ARG A 52 -34.98 -15.25 14.72
C ARG A 52 -33.83 -15.74 13.86
N ILE A 53 -32.67 -15.88 14.50
CA ILE A 53 -31.43 -16.33 13.86
C ILE A 53 -31.08 -17.69 14.44
N ASP A 54 -31.22 -18.72 13.62
CA ASP A 54 -30.80 -20.07 13.97
C ASP A 54 -29.29 -20.25 13.70
N VAL A 55 -28.59 -20.83 14.70
CA VAL A 55 -27.13 -21.05 14.67
C VAL A 55 -26.82 -22.51 14.39
N LYS A 56 -26.07 -22.75 13.32
CA LYS A 56 -25.71 -24.09 12.85
C LYS A 56 -24.45 -24.62 13.53
N ARG A 57 -24.45 -25.84 14.01
CA ARG A 57 -23.21 -26.53 14.44
C ARG A 57 -22.29 -26.84 13.29
N ASP A 58 -22.84 -27.34 12.19
CA ASP A 58 -22.15 -27.70 10.96
C ASP A 58 -22.55 -26.78 9.81
N THR A 59 -21.54 -26.36 9.06
CA THR A 59 -21.71 -25.50 7.86
C THR A 59 -21.97 -26.34 6.59
N GLY A 60 -22.25 -27.64 6.73
CA GLY A 60 -22.50 -28.55 5.62
C GLY A 60 -23.97 -28.54 5.15
N TYR A 61 -24.17 -28.66 3.85
CA TYR A 61 -25.49 -28.69 3.18
C TYR A 61 -26.40 -29.87 3.61
N ARG A 62 -25.86 -30.90 4.27
CA ARG A 62 -26.65 -32.06 4.68
C ARG A 62 -27.60 -31.70 5.83
N GLY A 63 -28.90 -31.76 5.54
CA GLY A 63 -29.95 -31.51 6.51
C GLY A 63 -30.53 -30.10 6.52
N GLU A 64 -30.03 -29.18 5.68
CA GLU A 64 -30.56 -27.80 5.63
C GLU A 64 -32.00 -27.75 5.13
N GLU A 65 -32.32 -28.47 4.04
CA GLU A 65 -33.70 -28.56 3.54
C GLU A 65 -34.65 -29.18 4.55
N THR A 66 -34.19 -30.23 5.26
CA THR A 66 -35.01 -30.90 6.31
C THR A 66 -35.27 -29.96 7.47
N ARG A 67 -34.29 -29.14 7.86
CA ARG A 67 -34.44 -28.18 8.95
C ARG A 67 -35.36 -27.01 8.56
N ILE A 68 -35.21 -26.48 7.35
CA ILE A 68 -36.12 -25.45 6.80
C ILE A 68 -37.55 -25.99 6.74
N ALA A 69 -37.75 -27.24 6.32
CA ALA A 69 -39.05 -27.87 6.27
C ALA A 69 -39.65 -28.03 7.69
N ALA A 70 -38.85 -28.48 8.66
CA ALA A 70 -39.32 -28.62 10.06
C ALA A 70 -39.68 -27.25 10.68
N TYR A 71 -38.94 -26.20 10.40
CA TYR A 71 -39.28 -24.87 10.90
C TYR A 71 -40.52 -24.28 10.23
N ARG A 72 -40.74 -24.60 8.94
CA ARG A 72 -41.97 -24.23 8.25
C ARG A 72 -43.22 -24.90 8.86
N GLU A 73 -43.12 -26.13 9.35
CA GLU A 73 -44.21 -26.79 10.11
C GLU A 73 -44.53 -26.08 11.44
N MET A 74 -43.62 -25.21 11.93
CA MET A 74 -43.76 -24.39 13.12
C MET A 74 -44.06 -22.91 12.78
N ASP A 75 -44.53 -22.62 11.56
CA ASP A 75 -44.84 -21.28 11.02
C ASP A 75 -43.65 -20.34 10.90
N TRP A 76 -42.40 -20.87 10.87
CA TRP A 76 -41.20 -20.10 10.62
C TRP A 76 -40.75 -20.22 9.17
N GLU A 77 -40.69 -19.07 8.48
CA GLU A 77 -40.27 -19.01 7.10
C GLU A 77 -38.79 -18.58 7.00
N TYR A 78 -38.02 -19.31 6.17
CA TYR A 78 -36.64 -18.99 5.90
C TYR A 78 -36.54 -17.72 5.06
N VAL A 79 -35.56 -16.83 5.38
CA VAL A 79 -35.29 -15.59 4.68
C VAL A 79 -33.96 -15.67 3.91
N CYS A 80 -32.86 -15.79 4.63
CA CYS A 80 -31.52 -15.80 4.04
C CYS A 80 -30.48 -16.31 5.04
N GLU A 81 -29.36 -16.76 4.52
CA GLU A 81 -28.17 -17.00 5.32
C GLU A 81 -27.52 -15.67 5.72
N LEU A 82 -27.31 -15.43 7.01
CA LEU A 82 -26.58 -14.25 7.50
C LEU A 82 -25.08 -14.47 7.48
N GLU A 83 -24.63 -15.62 7.93
CA GLU A 83 -23.26 -16.13 7.84
C GLU A 83 -23.32 -17.66 7.65
N SER A 84 -22.21 -18.27 7.26
CA SER A 84 -22.13 -19.73 7.03
C SER A 84 -22.63 -20.59 8.20
N TYR A 85 -22.75 -20.00 9.38
CA TYR A 85 -23.20 -20.66 10.61
C TYR A 85 -24.53 -20.14 11.13
N SER A 86 -25.26 -19.27 10.42
CA SER A 86 -26.49 -18.64 10.92
C SER A 86 -27.46 -18.27 9.82
N ASP A 87 -28.70 -18.66 9.99
CA ASP A 87 -29.83 -18.44 9.10
C ASP A 87 -30.87 -17.54 9.74
N VAL A 88 -31.49 -16.68 8.95
CA VAL A 88 -32.56 -15.78 9.39
C VAL A 88 -33.92 -16.38 9.02
N TYR A 89 -34.80 -16.45 9.98
CA TYR A 89 -36.19 -16.85 9.83
C TYR A 89 -37.11 -15.74 10.30
N TYR A 90 -38.36 -15.72 9.81
CA TYR A 90 -39.42 -14.87 10.36
C TYR A 90 -40.69 -15.66 10.62
N CYS A 91 -41.51 -15.16 11.53
CA CYS A 91 -42.83 -15.63 11.79
C CYS A 91 -43.77 -14.45 12.03
N ASP A 92 -44.98 -14.51 11.44
CA ASP A 92 -46.02 -13.49 11.61
C ASP A 92 -47.07 -13.90 12.67
N ASP A 93 -47.08 -15.17 13.10
CA ASP A 93 -47.96 -15.66 14.16
C ASP A 93 -47.37 -15.36 15.53
N PRO A 94 -48.02 -14.54 16.39
CA PRO A 94 -47.57 -14.27 17.74
C PRO A 94 -47.57 -15.50 18.66
N ASP A 95 -48.42 -16.48 18.35
CA ASP A 95 -48.64 -17.71 19.18
C ASP A 95 -47.73 -18.87 18.71
N ALA A 96 -47.02 -18.73 17.61
CA ALA A 96 -46.10 -19.74 17.14
C ALA A 96 -45.00 -20.01 18.20
N PRO A 97 -44.60 -21.29 18.35
CA PRO A 97 -43.56 -21.66 19.30
C PRO A 97 -42.23 -20.95 18.91
N GLU A 98 -41.46 -20.56 19.92
CA GLU A 98 -40.13 -20.01 19.65
C GLU A 98 -39.25 -21.02 18.90
N LEU A 99 -38.43 -20.50 18.00
CA LEU A 99 -37.45 -21.28 17.29
C LEU A 99 -36.52 -21.91 18.33
N ASN A 100 -36.66 -23.21 18.52
CA ASN A 100 -35.98 -23.91 19.59
C ASN A 100 -34.52 -24.14 19.24
N THR A 101 -33.75 -23.10 19.37
CA THR A 101 -32.27 -23.22 19.36
C THR A 101 -31.93 -23.82 20.73
N ASP A 102 -31.41 -25.03 20.75
CA ASP A 102 -30.86 -25.63 21.97
C ASP A 102 -29.83 -24.63 22.55
N GLU A 103 -30.15 -24.05 23.71
CA GLU A 103 -29.29 -23.05 24.36
C GLU A 103 -27.86 -23.54 24.53
N GLY A 104 -27.67 -24.84 24.79
CA GLY A 104 -26.33 -25.43 24.86
C GLY A 104 -25.57 -25.37 23.54
N THR A 105 -26.26 -25.63 22.44
CA THR A 105 -25.67 -25.53 21.09
C THR A 105 -25.34 -24.08 20.72
N LEU A 106 -26.26 -23.17 20.99
CA LEU A 106 -26.06 -21.74 20.77
C LEU A 106 -24.83 -21.24 21.52
N HIS A 107 -24.73 -21.52 22.81
CA HIS A 107 -23.61 -21.14 23.66
C HIS A 107 -22.27 -21.72 23.15
N GLU A 108 -22.23 -22.99 22.79
CA GLU A 108 -21.00 -23.64 22.30
C GLU A 108 -20.53 -23.02 21.01
N VAL A 109 -21.41 -22.82 20.02
CA VAL A 109 -21.05 -22.29 18.70
C VAL A 109 -20.63 -20.83 18.83
N LEU A 110 -21.37 -20.01 19.58
CA LEU A 110 -21.04 -18.60 19.78
C LEU A 110 -19.73 -18.43 20.56
N ASP A 111 -19.49 -19.20 21.63
CA ASP A 111 -18.23 -19.15 22.39
C ASP A 111 -17.04 -19.47 21.49
N ARG A 112 -17.14 -20.51 20.66
CA ARG A 112 -16.11 -20.89 19.70
C ARG A 112 -15.84 -19.77 18.69
N ARG A 113 -16.89 -19.15 18.13
CA ARG A 113 -16.79 -18.05 17.15
C ARG A 113 -16.21 -16.78 17.77
N LEU A 114 -16.66 -16.41 18.96
CA LEU A 114 -16.14 -15.24 19.69
C LEU A 114 -14.65 -15.39 20.03
N LYS A 115 -14.24 -16.59 20.51
CA LYS A 115 -12.82 -16.90 20.73
C LYS A 115 -12.00 -16.79 19.44
N SER A 116 -12.49 -17.40 18.35
CA SER A 116 -11.83 -17.36 17.05
C SER A 116 -11.71 -15.93 16.53
N THR A 117 -12.78 -15.14 16.62
CA THR A 117 -12.80 -13.74 16.19
C THR A 117 -11.83 -12.89 17.01
N ALA A 118 -11.84 -13.04 18.34
CA ALA A 118 -10.90 -12.31 19.20
C ALA A 118 -9.46 -12.66 18.90
N ARG A 119 -9.11 -13.97 18.83
CA ARG A 119 -7.76 -14.44 18.49
C ARG A 119 -7.33 -14.00 17.12
N GLY A 120 -8.16 -14.19 16.09
CA GLY A 120 -7.86 -13.78 14.72
C GLY A 120 -7.65 -12.27 14.59
N SER A 121 -8.42 -11.46 15.31
CA SER A 121 -8.24 -10.01 15.35
C SER A 121 -6.92 -9.60 16.01
N VAL A 122 -6.51 -10.25 17.10
CA VAL A 122 -5.24 -10.00 17.76
C VAL A 122 -4.06 -10.42 16.87
N ILE A 123 -4.16 -11.59 16.25
CA ILE A 123 -3.12 -12.07 15.30
C ILE A 123 -2.99 -11.10 14.13
N ALA A 124 -4.11 -10.70 13.51
CA ALA A 124 -4.09 -9.74 12.42
C ALA A 124 -3.52 -8.38 12.83
N MET A 125 -3.85 -7.90 14.05
CA MET A 125 -3.33 -6.67 14.62
C MET A 125 -1.80 -6.66 14.75
N LEU A 126 -1.19 -7.81 14.95
CA LEU A 126 0.26 -7.94 15.10
C LEU A 126 0.96 -8.24 13.76
N LEU A 127 0.44 -9.20 13.00
CA LEU A 127 1.11 -9.68 11.79
C LEU A 127 1.06 -8.68 10.64
N LEU A 128 -0.09 -8.07 10.34
CA LEU A 128 -0.20 -7.18 9.20
C LEU A 128 0.64 -5.90 9.34
N PRO A 129 0.64 -5.20 10.50
CA PRO A 129 1.58 -4.11 10.71
C PRO A 129 3.05 -4.55 10.64
N ALA A 130 3.40 -5.72 11.16
CA ALA A 130 4.76 -6.25 11.06
C ALA A 130 5.19 -6.46 9.61
N ILE A 131 4.30 -7.02 8.76
CA ILE A 131 4.54 -7.17 7.32
C ILE A 131 4.71 -5.81 6.65
N TRP A 132 3.88 -4.82 6.96
CA TRP A 132 3.97 -3.48 6.38
C TRP A 132 5.23 -2.73 6.83
N ILE A 133 5.60 -2.85 8.11
CA ILE A 133 6.87 -2.29 8.62
C ILE A 133 8.06 -2.96 7.91
N TRP A 134 8.04 -4.28 7.80
CA TRP A 134 9.10 -5.02 7.08
C TRP A 134 9.18 -4.58 5.62
N GLN A 135 8.04 -4.42 4.93
CA GLN A 135 8.00 -3.93 3.55
C GLN A 135 8.54 -2.50 3.44
N ALA A 136 8.19 -1.61 4.39
CA ALA A 136 8.72 -0.24 4.42
C ALA A 136 10.24 -0.23 4.63
N LEU A 137 10.75 -1.02 5.57
CA LEU A 137 12.19 -1.16 5.81
C LEU A 137 12.93 -1.74 4.59
N ARG A 138 12.32 -2.72 3.92
CA ARG A 138 12.86 -3.27 2.68
C ARG A 138 12.91 -2.22 1.57
N ASN A 139 11.87 -1.41 1.44
CA ASN A 139 11.84 -0.34 0.45
C ASN A 139 12.93 0.70 0.73
N ILE A 140 13.07 1.17 1.97
CA ILE A 140 14.16 2.07 2.37
C ILE A 140 15.53 1.46 2.03
N GLY A 141 15.71 0.15 2.26
CA GLY A 141 16.94 -0.56 1.90
C GLY A 141 17.17 -0.75 0.40
N ALA A 142 16.10 -0.72 -0.41
CA ALA A 142 16.19 -0.79 -1.87
C ALA A 142 16.59 0.55 -2.49
N TYR A 143 16.24 1.66 -1.85
CA TYR A 143 16.75 2.98 -2.20
C TYR A 143 18.17 3.16 -1.64
N GLU A 144 18.88 4.14 -2.13
CA GLU A 144 20.27 4.41 -1.71
C GLU A 144 20.39 4.86 -0.25
N GLY A 145 19.26 4.99 0.46
CA GLY A 145 19.19 5.29 1.86
C GLY A 145 17.88 5.95 2.29
N PHE A 146 17.82 6.43 3.52
CA PHE A 146 16.61 7.01 4.08
C PHE A 146 16.25 8.36 3.42
N TYR A 147 17.25 9.23 3.22
CA TYR A 147 17.00 10.54 2.57
C TYR A 147 16.67 10.38 1.08
N THR A 148 17.27 9.41 0.40
CA THR A 148 16.93 9.05 -0.97
C THR A 148 15.48 8.57 -1.05
N TYR A 149 15.08 7.65 -0.16
CA TYR A 149 13.69 7.20 -0.08
C TYR A 149 12.71 8.35 0.21
N LEU A 150 13.07 9.27 1.14
CA LEU A 150 12.23 10.43 1.42
C LEU A 150 12.11 11.38 0.22
N SER A 151 13.22 11.59 -0.52
CA SER A 151 13.22 12.49 -1.70
C SER A 151 12.41 11.93 -2.86
N GLU A 152 12.24 10.62 -2.96
CA GLU A 152 11.46 9.97 -4.02
C GLU A 152 10.01 9.67 -3.58
N GLY A 153 9.40 10.59 -2.84
CA GLY A 153 7.99 10.52 -2.42
C GLY A 153 7.75 9.85 -1.06
N GLY A 154 8.78 9.29 -0.43
CA GLY A 154 8.68 8.61 0.86
C GLY A 154 8.19 9.49 2.00
N LEU A 155 8.48 10.80 1.95
CA LEU A 155 8.02 11.75 2.96
C LEU A 155 6.49 11.82 3.07
N LEU A 156 5.78 11.66 1.96
CA LEU A 156 4.32 11.60 1.94
C LEU A 156 3.81 10.21 2.29
N LEU A 157 4.47 9.16 1.79
CA LEU A 157 4.05 7.78 1.97
C LEU A 157 4.20 7.31 3.42
N LEU A 158 5.24 7.71 4.15
CA LEU A 158 5.47 7.31 5.54
C LEU A 158 4.31 7.69 6.48
N PRO A 159 3.84 8.96 6.56
CA PRO A 159 2.70 9.32 7.41
C PRO A 159 1.41 8.64 6.96
N MET A 160 1.22 8.40 5.66
CA MET A 160 0.07 7.65 5.16
C MET A 160 0.11 6.19 5.62
N TYR A 161 1.26 5.52 5.54
CA TYR A 161 1.44 4.15 6.05
C TYR A 161 1.24 4.09 7.57
N LEU A 162 1.77 5.06 8.32
CA LEU A 162 1.58 5.13 9.76
C LEU A 162 0.10 5.26 10.12
N LEU A 163 -0.62 6.17 9.46
CA LEU A 163 -2.06 6.36 9.69
C LEU A 163 -2.87 5.12 9.32
N LEU A 164 -2.51 4.43 8.24
CA LEU A 164 -3.12 3.18 7.82
C LEU A 164 -2.89 2.07 8.86
N ILE A 165 -1.66 1.92 9.36
CA ILE A 165 -1.30 0.96 10.41
C ILE A 165 -2.10 1.25 11.67
N VAL A 166 -2.12 2.49 12.15
CA VAL A 166 -2.84 2.90 13.36
C VAL A 166 -4.35 2.66 13.21
N SER A 167 -4.93 3.03 12.07
CA SER A 167 -6.36 2.82 11.80
C SER A 167 -6.71 1.34 11.75
N PHE A 168 -5.87 0.51 11.12
CA PHE A 168 -6.05 -0.93 11.08
C PHE A 168 -5.96 -1.55 12.48
N MET A 169 -4.92 -1.22 13.25
CA MET A 169 -4.75 -1.71 14.61
C MET A 169 -5.94 -1.33 15.50
N ALA A 170 -6.39 -0.08 15.44
CA ALA A 170 -7.56 0.39 16.17
C ALA A 170 -8.83 -0.41 15.80
N SER A 171 -9.05 -0.66 14.51
CA SER A 171 -10.17 -1.47 14.03
C SER A 171 -10.13 -2.90 14.58
N MET A 172 -8.96 -3.55 14.53
CA MET A 172 -8.78 -4.92 15.03
C MET A 172 -8.89 -5.00 16.55
N ALA A 173 -8.33 -4.03 17.28
CA ALA A 173 -8.45 -3.93 18.73
C ALA A 173 -9.92 -3.77 19.16
N MET A 174 -10.68 -2.89 18.52
CA MET A 174 -12.10 -2.71 18.79
C MET A 174 -12.90 -4.00 18.52
N ARG A 175 -12.58 -4.70 17.44
CA ARG A 175 -13.24 -5.98 17.11
C ARG A 175 -12.91 -7.06 18.13
N ALA A 176 -11.65 -7.19 18.54
CA ALA A 176 -11.22 -8.13 19.57
C ALA A 176 -11.88 -7.84 20.92
N TRP A 177 -11.90 -6.57 21.31
CA TRP A 177 -12.54 -6.12 22.56
C TRP A 177 -14.03 -6.42 22.56
N ASN A 178 -14.75 -6.09 21.50
CA ASN A 178 -16.16 -6.34 21.41
C ASN A 178 -16.49 -7.85 21.46
N ALA A 179 -15.73 -8.67 20.74
CA ALA A 179 -15.90 -10.12 20.78
C ALA A 179 -15.65 -10.70 22.19
N ALA A 180 -14.59 -10.22 22.87
CA ALA A 180 -14.29 -10.64 24.25
C ALA A 180 -15.39 -10.20 25.24
N ALA A 181 -15.88 -8.96 25.14
CA ALA A 181 -16.93 -8.43 25.98
C ALA A 181 -18.27 -9.19 25.77
N THR A 182 -18.64 -9.47 24.51
CA THR A 182 -19.83 -10.26 24.18
C THR A 182 -19.70 -11.68 24.71
N ARG A 183 -18.54 -12.31 24.57
CA ARG A 183 -18.26 -13.61 25.13
C ARG A 183 -18.42 -13.64 26.67
N GLN A 184 -17.89 -12.62 27.36
CA GLN A 184 -18.01 -12.53 28.81
C GLN A 184 -19.47 -12.42 29.24
N ARG A 185 -20.32 -11.67 28.53
CA ARG A 185 -21.76 -11.58 28.78
C ARG A 185 -22.44 -12.93 28.59
N LEU A 186 -22.12 -13.62 27.49
CA LEU A 186 -22.64 -14.95 27.19
C LEU A 186 -22.32 -15.94 28.34
N LEU A 187 -21.08 -15.99 28.82
CA LEU A 187 -20.61 -16.88 29.87
C LEU A 187 -21.23 -16.57 31.26
N LEU A 188 -21.57 -15.30 31.50
CA LEU A 188 -22.18 -14.89 32.78
C LEU A 188 -23.71 -15.04 32.80
N ALA A 189 -24.31 -15.63 31.75
CA ALA A 189 -25.75 -15.75 31.57
C ALA A 189 -26.51 -14.43 31.83
N ARG A 190 -25.85 -13.29 31.56
CA ARG A 190 -26.51 -11.99 31.57
C ARG A 190 -27.43 -11.90 30.37
N ASP A 191 -28.63 -11.38 30.63
CA ASP A 191 -29.62 -11.18 29.60
C ASP A 191 -29.02 -10.41 28.43
N TYR A 192 -28.64 -11.13 27.39
CA TYR A 192 -28.02 -10.57 26.19
C TYR A 192 -29.07 -10.14 25.16
N HIS A 193 -30.37 -10.49 25.40
CA HIS A 193 -31.51 -10.13 24.59
C HIS A 193 -31.89 -8.63 24.64
N THR A 194 -31.20 -7.83 25.43
CA THR A 194 -31.52 -6.41 25.62
C THR A 194 -30.61 -5.43 24.84
N ALA A 195 -29.94 -5.85 23.78
CA ALA A 195 -29.08 -4.96 23.01
C ALA A 195 -29.89 -3.96 22.16
N THR A 196 -30.30 -2.88 22.77
CA THR A 196 -31.12 -1.82 22.11
C THR A 196 -30.32 -0.72 21.42
N ARG A 197 -28.97 -0.75 21.46
CA ARG A 197 -28.12 0.32 20.90
C ARG A 197 -27.25 -0.21 19.78
N ALA A 198 -27.22 0.55 18.67
CA ALA A 198 -26.26 0.32 17.59
C ALA A 198 -24.83 0.16 18.14
N ASN A 199 -24.14 -0.88 17.71
CA ASN A 199 -22.80 -1.15 18.17
C ASN A 199 -21.84 -0.08 17.67
N ARG A 200 -21.46 0.88 18.52
CA ARG A 200 -20.55 1.96 18.20
C ARG A 200 -19.18 1.46 17.70
N PHE A 201 -18.72 0.33 18.23
CA PHE A 201 -17.46 -0.28 17.81
C PHE A 201 -17.49 -0.70 16.34
N ARG A 202 -18.60 -1.26 15.86
CA ARG A 202 -18.73 -1.63 14.45
C ARG A 202 -18.76 -0.40 13.55
N LEU A 203 -19.42 0.67 13.95
CA LEU A 203 -19.41 1.93 13.20
C LEU A 203 -17.98 2.48 13.09
N TRP A 204 -17.26 2.56 14.21
CA TRP A 204 -15.86 3.02 14.22
C TRP A 204 -14.95 2.11 13.40
N SER A 205 -15.11 0.79 13.49
CA SER A 205 -14.35 -0.15 12.64
C SER A 205 -14.58 0.11 11.15
N ARG A 206 -15.82 0.43 10.74
CA ARG A 206 -16.12 0.79 9.35
C ARG A 206 -15.51 2.13 8.95
N VAL A 207 -15.57 3.13 9.81
CA VAL A 207 -14.93 4.43 9.58
C VAL A 207 -13.43 4.24 9.35
N HIS A 208 -12.75 3.48 10.19
CA HIS A 208 -11.33 3.18 10.01
C HIS A 208 -11.05 2.40 8.72
N ALA A 209 -11.91 1.45 8.35
CA ALA A 209 -11.78 0.74 7.09
C ALA A 209 -11.91 1.69 5.88
N VAL A 210 -12.90 2.59 5.89
CA VAL A 210 -13.07 3.60 4.83
C VAL A 210 -11.86 4.53 4.74
N ILE A 211 -11.34 4.98 5.89
CA ILE A 211 -10.11 5.79 5.93
C ILE A 211 -8.94 5.01 5.33
N ALA A 212 -8.74 3.75 5.73
CA ALA A 212 -7.66 2.92 5.21
C ALA A 212 -7.76 2.70 3.69
N PHE A 213 -8.94 2.38 3.18
CA PHE A 213 -9.16 2.24 1.73
C PHE A 213 -9.00 3.57 0.98
N GLY A 214 -9.45 4.68 1.57
CA GLY A 214 -9.28 6.02 1.00
C GLY A 214 -7.80 6.40 0.90
N LEU A 215 -7.02 6.14 1.94
CA LEU A 215 -5.57 6.37 1.95
C LEU A 215 -4.84 5.47 0.95
N LEU A 216 -5.22 4.20 0.85
CA LEU A 216 -4.66 3.29 -0.15
C LEU A 216 -4.97 3.77 -1.57
N ALA A 217 -6.21 4.15 -1.85
CA ALA A 217 -6.58 4.69 -3.16
C ALA A 217 -5.82 5.99 -3.46
N LEU A 218 -5.68 6.88 -2.48
CA LEU A 218 -4.91 8.11 -2.62
C LEU A 218 -3.43 7.82 -2.90
N SER A 219 -2.82 6.84 -2.21
CA SER A 219 -1.42 6.46 -2.45
C SER A 219 -1.21 5.91 -3.86
N LEU A 220 -2.16 5.11 -4.38
CA LEU A 220 -2.10 4.59 -5.74
C LEU A 220 -2.29 5.71 -6.79
N LEU A 221 -3.21 6.64 -6.56
CA LEU A 221 -3.42 7.80 -7.43
C LEU A 221 -2.21 8.73 -7.43
N MET A 222 -1.61 8.95 -6.27
CA MET A 222 -0.39 9.76 -6.17
C MET A 222 0.79 9.08 -6.83
N GLY A 223 0.98 7.75 -6.65
CA GLY A 223 2.01 6.98 -7.35
C GLY A 223 1.87 7.02 -8.87
N ALA A 224 0.64 7.14 -9.39
CA ALA A 224 0.37 7.33 -10.81
C ALA A 224 0.56 8.80 -11.29
N TRP A 225 0.61 9.75 -10.36
CA TRP A 225 0.69 11.20 -10.65
C TRP A 225 2.07 11.78 -10.36
N VAL A 226 2.77 11.25 -9.33
CA VAL A 226 4.16 11.53 -9.02
C VAL A 226 5.02 10.75 -10.02
N GLY A 227 5.90 11.42 -10.73
CA GLY A 227 6.80 10.80 -11.72
C GLY A 227 6.26 10.81 -13.15
N ARG A 228 5.45 11.80 -13.53
CA ARG A 228 5.31 12.12 -14.95
C ARG A 228 6.56 12.85 -15.38
N ASP A 229 7.49 12.06 -15.89
CA ASP A 229 8.65 12.61 -16.58
C ASP A 229 8.18 13.41 -17.80
N THR A 230 8.67 14.61 -17.92
CA THR A 230 8.48 15.44 -19.10
C THR A 230 9.83 15.60 -19.78
N THR A 231 9.86 15.33 -21.08
CA THR A 231 11.05 15.63 -21.88
C THR A 231 11.14 17.13 -22.12
N ILE A 232 12.32 17.68 -21.93
CA ILE A 232 12.63 19.08 -22.28
C ILE A 232 13.67 19.12 -23.39
N PRO A 233 13.72 20.19 -24.20
CA PRO A 233 14.77 20.39 -25.19
C PRO A 233 16.16 20.37 -24.53
N VAL A 234 17.13 19.80 -25.24
CA VAL A 234 18.52 19.68 -24.72
C VAL A 234 19.17 21.07 -24.47
N ASP A 235 18.77 22.07 -25.22
CA ASP A 235 19.21 23.46 -25.05
C ASP A 235 18.66 24.15 -23.80
N GLU A 236 17.65 23.58 -23.16
CA GLU A 236 17.13 24.01 -21.85
C GLU A 236 17.89 23.36 -20.67
N PHE A 237 18.78 22.40 -20.96
CA PHE A 237 19.52 21.72 -19.90
C PHE A 237 20.75 22.59 -19.50
N THR A 238 20.90 22.81 -18.20
CA THR A 238 21.92 23.73 -17.67
C THR A 238 23.23 23.06 -17.27
N GLY A 239 23.34 21.74 -17.40
CA GLY A 239 24.55 21.01 -17.06
C GLY A 239 25.39 20.66 -18.30
N PRO A 240 26.67 20.31 -18.10
CA PRO A 240 27.56 19.97 -19.20
C PRO A 240 27.13 18.66 -19.90
N SER A 241 27.21 18.68 -21.21
CA SER A 241 27.12 17.48 -22.04
C SER A 241 28.40 16.64 -21.94
N VAL A 242 28.38 15.41 -22.44
CA VAL A 242 29.58 14.55 -22.46
C VAL A 242 30.72 15.15 -23.24
N THR A 243 30.42 15.84 -24.35
CA THR A 243 31.45 16.46 -25.22
C THR A 243 32.11 17.66 -24.56
N GLU A 244 31.38 18.40 -23.73
CA GLU A 244 31.93 19.50 -22.94
C GLU A 244 32.78 19.02 -21.77
N PHE A 245 32.34 17.92 -21.15
CA PHE A 245 33.00 17.35 -19.98
C PHE A 245 34.22 16.49 -20.34
N PHE A 246 34.15 15.78 -21.46
CA PHE A 246 35.23 14.94 -21.99
C PHE A 246 35.60 15.36 -23.41
N PRO A 247 36.50 16.33 -23.56
CA PRO A 247 37.06 16.69 -24.88
C PRO A 247 37.69 15.45 -25.53
N GLY A 248 37.23 15.07 -26.71
CA GLY A 248 37.67 13.86 -27.41
C GLY A 248 36.56 12.82 -27.61
N HIS A 249 35.39 12.98 -27.00
CA HIS A 249 34.18 12.24 -27.36
C HIS A 249 33.49 12.81 -28.61
N GLU A 250 34.01 13.85 -29.21
CA GLU A 250 33.45 14.57 -30.37
C GLU A 250 33.26 13.67 -31.60
N ASP A 251 34.11 12.66 -31.75
CA ASP A 251 34.10 11.75 -32.91
C ASP A 251 33.14 10.54 -32.74
N VAL A 252 32.53 10.38 -31.59
CA VAL A 252 31.59 9.28 -31.34
C VAL A 252 30.21 9.66 -31.86
N GLN A 253 30.00 9.46 -33.17
CA GLN A 253 28.71 9.65 -33.79
C GLN A 253 27.69 8.71 -33.12
N PRO A 254 26.53 9.20 -32.68
CA PRO A 254 25.44 8.34 -32.24
C PRO A 254 25.05 7.43 -33.40
N ILE A 255 25.10 6.12 -33.17
CA ILE A 255 24.71 5.13 -34.18
C ILE A 255 23.23 5.27 -34.44
N PRO A 256 22.79 5.25 -35.73
CA PRO A 256 21.39 5.56 -36.10
C PRO A 256 20.32 4.56 -35.59
N TYR A 257 20.65 3.62 -34.72
CA TYR A 257 19.69 2.66 -34.15
C TYR A 257 19.06 3.09 -32.83
N SER A 258 19.65 3.98 -32.16
CA SER A 258 18.98 4.87 -31.26
C SER A 258 19.11 6.23 -31.92
N GLU A 259 18.06 6.83 -32.34
CA GLU A 259 17.97 8.27 -32.39
C GLU A 259 18.57 8.68 -31.06
N GLY A 260 19.89 9.08 -31.15
CA GLY A 260 20.76 9.17 -29.97
C GLY A 260 19.99 9.87 -28.89
N ILE A 261 19.58 9.12 -27.89
CA ILE A 261 18.63 9.63 -26.93
C ILE A 261 19.37 10.66 -26.10
N LEU A 262 19.36 11.86 -26.60
CA LEU A 262 19.52 13.07 -25.82
C LEU A 262 18.17 13.29 -25.12
N ASP A 263 17.82 12.37 -24.20
CA ASP A 263 16.64 12.56 -23.38
C ASP A 263 17.04 13.42 -22.19
N VAL A 264 16.58 14.64 -22.19
CA VAL A 264 16.54 15.44 -20.99
C VAL A 264 15.17 15.24 -20.37
N GLU A 265 15.15 14.49 -19.31
CA GLU A 265 13.94 14.24 -18.54
C GLU A 265 13.91 15.20 -17.34
N THR A 266 12.77 15.83 -17.12
CA THR A 266 12.52 16.60 -15.91
C THR A 266 11.38 15.94 -15.15
N SER A 267 11.64 15.58 -13.91
CA SER A 267 10.62 15.12 -12.98
C SER A 267 10.52 16.09 -11.80
N ARG A 268 9.31 16.25 -11.29
CA ARG A 268 9.07 17.07 -10.12
C ARG A 268 8.34 16.26 -9.06
N ASP A 269 9.01 16.01 -7.95
CA ASP A 269 8.41 15.44 -6.77
C ASP A 269 7.85 16.55 -5.88
N TYR A 270 6.57 16.41 -5.53
CA TYR A 270 5.88 17.45 -4.76
C TYR A 270 6.11 17.35 -3.25
N PHE A 271 6.65 16.21 -2.75
CA PHE A 271 6.91 16.03 -1.33
C PHE A 271 8.07 15.03 -1.08
N PRO A 272 9.24 15.51 -0.60
CA PRO A 272 9.61 16.92 -0.56
C PRO A 272 9.64 17.48 -1.98
N PRO A 273 9.41 18.78 -2.16
CA PRO A 273 9.51 19.38 -3.48
C PRO A 273 10.97 19.30 -3.95
N VAL A 274 11.23 18.32 -4.79
CA VAL A 274 12.52 18.10 -5.44
C VAL A 274 12.29 18.16 -6.95
N THR A 275 13.04 19.00 -7.63
CA THR A 275 13.08 18.99 -9.09
C THR A 275 14.30 18.20 -9.51
N THR A 276 14.11 17.16 -10.29
CA THR A 276 15.20 16.36 -10.87
C THR A 276 15.21 16.58 -12.36
N THR A 277 16.33 17.04 -12.87
CA THR A 277 16.60 17.13 -14.31
C THR A 277 17.71 16.14 -14.64
N ARG A 278 17.50 15.30 -15.66
CA ARG A 278 18.41 14.24 -16.05
C ARG A 278 18.79 14.40 -17.51
N LEU A 279 20.07 14.47 -17.78
CA LEU A 279 20.65 14.29 -19.12
C LEU A 279 21.23 12.88 -19.18
N ARG A 280 20.87 12.12 -20.21
CA ARG A 280 21.48 10.82 -20.51
C ARG A 280 21.98 10.80 -21.94
N GLN A 281 23.23 10.45 -22.09
CA GLN A 281 23.91 10.33 -23.40
C GLN A 281 24.55 8.95 -23.48
N GLU A 282 24.34 8.25 -24.57
CA GLU A 282 24.85 6.90 -24.76
C GLU A 282 25.42 6.76 -26.16
N SER A 283 26.45 5.93 -26.31
CA SER A 283 26.93 5.45 -27.59
C SER A 283 26.83 3.94 -27.66
N TYR A 284 26.59 3.43 -28.84
CA TYR A 284 26.44 2.00 -29.09
C TYR A 284 27.54 1.51 -30.02
N LEU A 285 27.97 0.27 -29.76
CA LEU A 285 28.89 -0.42 -30.65
C LEU A 285 28.18 -0.76 -31.98
N PRO A 286 28.85 -0.68 -33.15
CA PRO A 286 28.31 -1.19 -34.40
C PRO A 286 27.99 -2.69 -34.27
N GLU A 287 27.03 -3.19 -35.04
CA GLU A 287 26.64 -4.61 -35.00
C GLU A 287 27.80 -5.59 -35.17
N SER A 288 28.82 -5.18 -35.94
CA SER A 288 30.06 -5.95 -36.17
C SER A 288 30.96 -6.04 -34.93
N ALA A 289 30.74 -5.24 -33.91
CA ALA A 289 31.55 -5.19 -32.70
C ALA A 289 30.78 -5.65 -31.46
N ILE A 290 29.55 -6.19 -31.63
CA ILE A 290 28.77 -6.77 -30.54
C ILE A 290 29.50 -8.03 -30.08
N ASP A 291 29.88 -8.06 -28.79
CA ASP A 291 30.54 -9.22 -28.20
C ASP A 291 29.58 -10.40 -28.01
N ASP A 292 30.11 -11.58 -27.65
CA ASP A 292 29.35 -12.81 -27.40
C ASP A 292 28.29 -12.68 -26.28
N THR A 293 28.33 -11.55 -25.54
CA THR A 293 27.38 -11.24 -24.46
C THR A 293 26.21 -10.39 -24.96
N GLY A 294 26.17 -10.04 -26.24
CA GLY A 294 25.16 -9.15 -26.83
C GLY A 294 25.28 -7.69 -26.39
N ARG A 295 26.46 -7.27 -25.92
CA ARG A 295 26.68 -5.90 -25.46
C ARG A 295 26.65 -4.95 -26.63
N ARG A 296 25.75 -3.99 -26.56
CA ARG A 296 25.51 -2.98 -27.59
C ARG A 296 26.05 -1.58 -27.23
N ARG A 297 26.28 -1.28 -25.95
CA ARG A 297 26.70 0.05 -25.48
C ARG A 297 28.20 0.16 -25.40
N ALA A 298 28.74 1.23 -25.95
CA ALA A 298 30.15 1.57 -25.84
C ALA A 298 30.41 2.35 -24.55
N TRP A 299 29.61 3.37 -24.28
CA TRP A 299 29.67 4.16 -23.05
C TRP A 299 28.30 4.74 -22.73
N THR A 300 28.14 5.14 -21.46
CA THR A 300 26.98 5.88 -20.96
C THR A 300 27.49 7.03 -20.08
N TYR A 301 27.00 8.22 -20.34
CA TYR A 301 27.15 9.39 -19.50
C TYR A 301 25.77 9.81 -19.00
N GLN A 302 25.66 10.08 -17.73
CA GLN A 302 24.44 10.59 -17.15
C GLN A 302 24.76 11.68 -16.15
N LEU A 303 24.07 12.79 -16.26
CA LEU A 303 24.09 13.86 -15.26
C LEU A 303 22.66 14.04 -14.72
N MET A 304 22.51 13.95 -13.40
CA MET A 304 21.28 14.29 -12.69
C MET A 304 21.52 15.52 -11.83
N ILE A 305 20.70 16.54 -12.03
CA ILE A 305 20.65 17.73 -11.19
C ILE A 305 19.39 17.64 -10.33
N ARG A 306 19.58 17.62 -9.02
CA ARG A 306 18.47 17.58 -8.04
C ARG A 306 18.48 18.86 -7.22
N GLU A 307 17.41 19.61 -7.29
CA GLU A 307 17.20 20.83 -6.53
C GLU A 307 16.21 20.56 -5.38
N PHE A 308 16.69 20.69 -4.16
CA PHE A 308 15.91 20.45 -2.94
C PHE A 308 15.36 21.76 -2.39
N GLN A 309 14.07 21.78 -2.02
CA GLN A 309 13.47 22.94 -1.37
C GLN A 309 13.78 23.02 0.13
N ILE A 310 14.29 21.91 0.71
CA ILE A 310 14.56 21.82 2.15
C ILE A 310 16.06 21.99 2.36
N SER A 311 16.44 23.00 3.15
CA SER A 311 17.85 23.28 3.45
C SER A 311 18.56 22.09 4.11
N GLY A 312 19.78 21.79 3.65
CA GLY A 312 20.63 20.72 4.16
C GLY A 312 20.23 19.31 3.71
N TRP A 313 19.17 19.15 2.92
CA TRP A 313 18.80 17.84 2.39
C TRP A 313 19.73 17.38 1.28
N ALA A 314 20.18 18.29 0.42
CA ALA A 314 21.13 18.00 -0.65
C ALA A 314 22.38 17.30 -0.10
N GLN A 315 22.98 17.89 0.93
CA GLN A 315 24.19 17.33 1.56
C GLN A 315 23.95 15.96 2.18
N ARG A 316 22.84 15.79 2.90
CA ARG A 316 22.49 14.51 3.55
C ARG A 316 22.20 13.41 2.54
N TYR A 317 21.49 13.76 1.47
CA TYR A 317 21.20 12.87 0.35
C TYR A 317 22.49 12.34 -0.27
N ALA A 318 23.39 13.25 -0.67
CA ALA A 318 24.64 12.88 -1.32
C ALA A 318 25.59 12.11 -0.39
N ALA A 319 25.67 12.49 0.92
CA ALA A 319 26.48 11.79 1.90
C ALA A 319 25.98 10.35 2.16
N GLU A 320 24.65 10.15 2.23
CA GLU A 320 24.08 8.82 2.45
C GLU A 320 24.32 7.89 1.24
N ALA A 321 24.16 8.41 0.01
CA ALA A 321 24.48 7.69 -1.20
C ALA A 321 25.97 7.32 -1.26
N ALA A 322 26.84 8.26 -0.95
CA ALA A 322 28.29 8.05 -0.91
C ALA A 322 28.72 7.01 0.13
N GLU A 323 28.15 7.05 1.33
CA GLU A 323 28.40 6.06 2.37
C GLU A 323 27.98 4.66 1.93
N LYS A 324 26.80 4.53 1.36
CA LYS A 324 26.27 3.25 0.88
C LYS A 324 27.16 2.59 -0.17
N TRP A 325 27.65 3.38 -1.12
CA TRP A 325 28.46 2.89 -2.23
C TRP A 325 29.97 2.93 -1.96
N GLY A 326 30.36 3.43 -0.79
CA GLY A 326 31.78 3.51 -0.38
C GLY A 326 32.56 4.57 -1.15
N TYR A 327 31.90 5.65 -1.60
CA TYR A 327 32.57 6.76 -2.28
C TYR A 327 33.42 7.58 -1.32
N LEU A 328 34.53 8.08 -1.85
CA LEU A 328 35.48 8.84 -1.04
C LEU A 328 35.22 10.36 -1.17
N PRO A 329 35.35 11.11 -0.06
CA PRO A 329 35.26 12.55 -0.13
C PRO A 329 36.42 13.12 -0.94
N VAL A 330 36.10 14.04 -1.85
CA VAL A 330 37.06 14.72 -2.73
C VAL A 330 36.80 16.22 -2.68
N THR A 331 37.72 17.00 -3.28
CA THR A 331 37.59 18.46 -3.38
C THR A 331 37.42 18.85 -4.84
N VAL A 332 36.37 19.60 -5.14
CA VAL A 332 36.16 20.25 -6.43
C VAL A 332 35.89 21.72 -6.15
N GLU A 333 36.61 22.60 -6.84
CA GLU A 333 36.53 24.04 -6.61
C GLU A 333 35.11 24.58 -6.89
N GLY A 334 34.63 25.45 -6.04
CA GLY A 334 33.31 26.06 -6.17
C GLY A 334 32.14 25.23 -5.63
N TRP A 335 32.40 24.03 -5.04
CA TRP A 335 31.41 23.15 -4.44
C TRP A 335 31.59 22.99 -2.91
N ASP A 336 30.49 22.88 -2.19
CA ASP A 336 30.52 22.79 -0.71
C ASP A 336 31.07 21.44 -0.25
N CYS A 337 30.69 20.38 -0.94
CA CYS A 337 31.24 19.03 -0.72
C CYS A 337 31.10 18.18 -2.00
N ALA A 338 31.98 17.18 -2.09
CA ALA A 338 31.97 16.26 -3.23
C ALA A 338 32.39 14.86 -2.77
N TRP A 339 31.87 13.83 -3.44
CA TRP A 339 32.25 12.43 -3.27
C TRP A 339 32.47 11.77 -4.61
N TYR A 340 33.48 10.92 -4.69
CA TYR A 340 33.85 10.22 -5.89
C TYR A 340 33.99 8.72 -5.67
N GLY A 341 33.42 7.95 -6.57
CA GLY A 341 33.54 6.51 -6.65
C GLY A 341 34.17 6.07 -7.97
N ASP A 342 35.11 5.16 -7.86
CA ASP A 342 35.82 4.58 -9.01
C ASP A 342 35.83 3.06 -8.83
N THR A 343 35.08 2.34 -9.66
CA THR A 343 34.92 0.92 -9.56
C THR A 343 35.13 0.22 -10.87
N TRP A 344 35.94 -0.85 -10.84
CA TRP A 344 36.16 -1.72 -11.96
C TRP A 344 35.34 -3.00 -11.81
N TYR A 345 34.49 -3.23 -12.77
CA TYR A 345 33.81 -4.52 -12.88
C TYR A 345 34.52 -5.40 -13.91
N GLN A 346 34.85 -6.61 -13.56
CA GLN A 346 35.39 -7.61 -14.45
C GLN A 346 34.68 -8.93 -14.24
N LYS A 347 34.28 -9.63 -15.29
CA LYS A 347 33.72 -10.95 -15.17
C LYS A 347 34.78 -11.94 -14.64
N GLU A 348 34.30 -13.00 -13.98
CA GLU A 348 35.16 -14.04 -13.40
C GLU A 348 36.13 -14.69 -14.44
N ASP A 349 35.72 -14.75 -15.69
CA ASP A 349 36.55 -15.24 -16.81
C ASP A 349 37.65 -14.25 -17.31
N GLY A 350 37.75 -13.09 -16.67
CA GLY A 350 38.69 -12.06 -17.02
C GLY A 350 38.28 -11.21 -18.23
N SER A 351 37.16 -11.57 -18.86
CA SER A 351 36.62 -10.79 -19.98
C SER A 351 35.82 -9.57 -19.50
N ASN A 352 35.60 -8.63 -20.39
CA ASN A 352 34.66 -7.52 -20.20
C ASN A 352 34.93 -6.63 -18.97
N ARG A 353 36.15 -6.11 -18.87
CA ARG A 353 36.51 -5.12 -17.86
C ARG A 353 35.79 -3.79 -18.16
N GLN A 354 35.00 -3.33 -17.18
CA GLN A 354 34.19 -2.12 -17.28
C GLN A 354 34.59 -1.14 -16.18
N HIS A 355 34.67 0.13 -16.53
CA HIS A 355 35.02 1.21 -15.63
C HIS A 355 33.76 2.02 -15.30
N TYR A 356 33.44 2.10 -14.05
CA TYR A 356 32.29 2.85 -13.50
C TYR A 356 32.84 3.98 -12.66
N GLN A 357 32.42 5.18 -12.92
CA GLN A 357 32.77 6.37 -12.17
C GLN A 357 31.52 7.12 -11.78
N ASP A 358 31.42 7.47 -10.52
CA ASP A 358 30.33 8.25 -9.94
C ASP A 358 30.93 9.48 -9.24
N LEU A 359 30.32 10.65 -9.44
CA LEU A 359 30.72 11.88 -8.78
C LEU A 359 29.47 12.63 -8.31
N TYR A 360 29.41 12.91 -7.03
CA TYR A 360 28.40 13.75 -6.41
C TYR A 360 29.01 15.10 -6.06
N LEU A 361 28.44 16.17 -6.59
CA LEU A 361 28.80 17.55 -6.28
C LEU A 361 27.63 18.23 -5.61
N VAL A 362 27.86 18.88 -4.47
CA VAL A 362 26.81 19.55 -3.71
C VAL A 362 27.15 21.02 -3.54
N LYS A 363 26.20 21.86 -3.89
CA LYS A 363 26.26 23.30 -3.65
C LYS A 363 24.91 23.80 -3.18
N ASP A 364 24.87 24.46 -2.01
CA ASP A 364 23.63 24.93 -1.40
C ASP A 364 22.59 23.80 -1.23
N ASN A 365 21.49 23.90 -1.95
CA ASN A 365 20.40 22.93 -1.94
C ASN A 365 20.39 22.04 -3.20
N THR A 366 21.45 22.03 -3.97
CA THR A 366 21.50 21.31 -5.25
C THR A 366 22.54 20.21 -5.21
N VAL A 367 22.19 19.07 -5.76
CA VAL A 367 23.10 17.93 -5.98
C VAL A 367 23.23 17.68 -7.47
N TRP A 368 24.45 17.69 -7.95
CA TRP A 368 24.79 17.21 -9.28
C TRP A 368 25.40 15.83 -9.15
N SER A 369 24.75 14.81 -9.73
CA SER A 369 25.21 13.43 -9.70
C SER A 369 25.63 13.03 -11.10
N PHE A 370 26.89 12.87 -11.29
CA PHE A 370 27.50 12.41 -12.56
C PHE A 370 27.73 10.91 -12.48
N TYR A 371 27.42 10.23 -13.53
CA TYR A 371 27.70 8.83 -13.75
C TYR A 371 28.36 8.66 -15.11
N TYR A 372 29.50 7.99 -15.15
CA TYR A 372 30.15 7.60 -16.37
C TYR A 372 30.50 6.12 -16.34
N TRP A 373 30.18 5.45 -17.41
CA TRP A 373 30.53 4.07 -17.63
C TRP A 373 31.01 3.90 -19.06
N GLY A 374 32.20 3.29 -19.27
CA GLY A 374 32.68 3.09 -20.61
C GLY A 374 34.16 2.80 -20.70
N GLU A 375 34.81 3.51 -21.62
CA GLU A 375 36.18 3.28 -21.97
C GLU A 375 37.18 3.76 -20.91
N THR A 376 38.35 3.14 -20.92
CA THR A 376 39.47 3.51 -20.08
C THR A 376 40.20 4.74 -20.68
N GLY A 377 40.35 5.79 -19.95
CA GLY A 377 41.03 7.00 -20.41
C GLY A 377 40.25 8.28 -20.09
N TYR A 378 39.01 8.13 -19.67
CA TYR A 378 38.20 9.24 -19.20
C TYR A 378 38.16 9.23 -17.68
N ASP A 379 38.59 10.31 -17.05
CA ASP A 379 38.61 10.51 -15.62
C ASP A 379 37.60 11.58 -15.26
N LEU A 380 36.49 11.14 -14.67
CA LEU A 380 35.34 11.98 -14.30
C LEU A 380 35.74 13.05 -13.25
N LEU A 381 36.59 12.68 -12.29
CA LEU A 381 37.05 13.62 -11.27
C LEU A 381 37.98 14.69 -11.86
N ALA A 382 38.93 14.28 -12.69
CA ALA A 382 39.84 15.23 -13.37
C ALA A 382 39.04 16.18 -14.29
N ALA A 383 38.07 15.68 -15.02
CA ALA A 383 37.17 16.49 -15.84
C ALA A 383 36.40 17.52 -15.00
N ALA A 384 35.83 17.10 -13.87
CA ALA A 384 35.11 17.98 -12.96
C ALA A 384 36.00 19.06 -12.33
N GLN A 385 37.26 18.74 -12.04
CA GLN A 385 38.19 19.69 -11.48
C GLN A 385 38.68 20.72 -12.53
N ALA A 386 38.62 20.36 -13.80
CA ALA A 386 39.00 21.22 -14.92
C ALA A 386 37.85 22.07 -15.49
N TYR A 387 36.60 21.65 -15.23
CA TYR A 387 35.42 22.29 -15.77
C TYR A 387 35.04 23.57 -15.00
N ASP A 388 34.73 24.64 -15.72
CA ASP A 388 34.24 25.88 -15.12
C ASP A 388 32.72 25.85 -14.93
N PHE A 389 32.27 25.48 -13.73
CA PHE A 389 30.86 25.46 -13.36
C PHE A 389 30.23 26.85 -13.15
N THR A 390 30.99 27.93 -13.39
CA THR A 390 30.48 29.30 -13.24
C THR A 390 30.19 29.96 -14.59
N ALA A 391 30.58 29.34 -15.68
CA ALA A 391 30.29 29.78 -17.01
C ALA A 391 28.87 29.41 -17.44
#